data_9b5ce2d8c080cb4037ce368a43d095aa
#
_entry.id   9b5ce2d8c080cb4037ce368a43d095aa
#
_cell.length_a   1.000
_cell.length_b   1.000
_cell.length_c   1.000
_cell.angle_alpha   90.00
_cell.angle_beta   90.00
_cell.angle_gamma   90.00
#
_symmetry.space_group_name_H-M   'P 1'
#
loop_
_entity.id
_entity.type
_entity.pdbx_description
1 polymer ?
#
loop_
_entity_poly.entity_id
_entity_poly.type
_entity_poly.pdbx_seq_one_letter_code
_entity_poly.pdbx_strand_id
1 'polypeptide(L)'
;RDRDVTGVQTCALPISVVFLSRVDLAKLVGIGWFPRRGIFDVATIVAGTLIVTLIAMALAAPVGLAAAIYLAEYATPRTRRVVKPVLEVLAGIPSVVLGFFALTVITPSVIKPIFAEPNAFNMAAAGIGVGILSIPLVASVAEDAMKAVPQALREASYGLGARRITTALRVVAPAAISGIVAALILATSRAIGETMVVAVAAGAPQARTLDPLDPGGTMTSAMVLLASGSDQVTGDSSAFQSLFFVGLLLFVITFALNLLGEAFVRRARQRY
;
A
#
# COMPACT_ATOMS: atom_id res chain seq x y z
N ARG A 1 -15.87 22.24 7.40
CA ARG A 1 -14.74 21.33 7.03
C ARG A 1 -14.04 20.76 8.26
N ASP A 2 -14.07 21.44 9.41
CA ASP A 2 -13.41 20.96 10.66
C ASP A 2 -14.30 20.05 11.52
N ARG A 3 -15.61 19.98 11.27
CA ARG A 3 -16.55 19.18 12.08
C ARG A 3 -16.45 17.68 11.82
N ASP A 4 -16.11 17.26 10.60
CA ASP A 4 -16.09 15.84 10.23
C ASP A 4 -14.81 15.13 10.71
N VAL A 5 -13.70 15.84 10.77
CA VAL A 5 -12.43 15.29 11.30
C VAL A 5 -12.50 15.13 12.82
N THR A 6 -13.16 16.07 13.54
CA THR A 6 -13.38 15.97 14.98
C THR A 6 -14.34 14.84 15.35
N GLY A 7 -15.34 14.51 14.52
CA GLY A 7 -16.31 13.44 14.79
C GLY A 7 -15.67 12.06 14.84
N VAL A 8 -14.80 11.70 13.91
CA VAL A 8 -14.09 10.43 13.88
C VAL A 8 -13.09 10.31 15.04
N GLN A 9 -12.36 11.38 15.35
CA GLN A 9 -11.40 11.38 16.46
C GLN A 9 -12.07 11.35 17.82
N THR A 10 -13.20 12.03 18.00
CA THR A 10 -13.93 12.05 19.29
C THR A 10 -14.61 10.72 19.63
N CYS A 11 -14.93 9.88 18.64
CA CYS A 11 -15.50 8.55 18.89
C CYS A 11 -14.43 7.44 18.93
N ALA A 12 -13.44 7.46 18.02
CA ALA A 12 -12.45 6.39 17.92
C ALA A 12 -11.49 6.33 19.11
N LEU A 13 -11.04 7.48 19.61
CA LEU A 13 -10.12 7.54 20.75
C LEU A 13 -10.73 6.98 22.05
N PRO A 14 -11.92 7.45 22.52
CA PRO A 14 -12.52 6.90 23.73
C PRO A 14 -12.81 5.40 23.64
N ILE A 15 -13.33 4.93 22.50
CA ILE A 15 -13.63 3.51 22.29
C ILE A 15 -12.35 2.66 22.32
N SER A 16 -11.26 3.17 21.69
CA SER A 16 -9.96 2.49 21.71
C SER A 16 -9.35 2.43 23.11
N VAL A 17 -9.51 3.47 23.93
CA VAL A 17 -9.08 3.48 25.34
C VAL A 17 -9.88 2.48 26.17
N VAL A 18 -11.19 2.42 25.96
CA VAL A 18 -12.05 1.41 26.63
C VAL A 18 -11.64 0.00 26.22
N PHE A 19 -11.33 -0.25 24.95
CA PHE A 19 -10.80 -1.52 24.49
C PHE A 19 -9.52 -1.91 25.21
N LEU A 20 -8.53 -1.01 25.27
CA LEU A 20 -7.25 -1.25 25.94
C LEU A 20 -7.40 -1.48 27.45
N SER A 21 -8.40 -0.87 28.09
CA SER A 21 -8.67 -1.10 29.52
C SER A 21 -9.33 -2.45 29.83
N ARG A 22 -10.01 -3.04 28.82
CA ARG A 22 -10.72 -4.34 28.96
C ARG A 22 -9.88 -5.53 28.50
N VAL A 23 -8.88 -5.30 27.65
CA VAL A 23 -8.05 -6.36 27.07
C VAL A 23 -6.68 -6.36 27.73
N ASP A 24 -6.23 -7.53 28.14
CA ASP A 24 -4.89 -7.73 28.66
C ASP A 24 -3.84 -7.46 27.55
N LEU A 25 -2.95 -6.51 27.78
CA LEU A 25 -1.92 -6.10 26.80
C LEU A 25 -1.03 -7.27 26.38
N ALA A 26 -0.80 -8.26 27.24
CA ALA A 26 -0.07 -9.47 26.90
C ALA A 26 -0.73 -10.30 25.81
N LYS A 27 -2.05 -10.19 25.66
CA LYS A 27 -2.85 -10.89 24.63
C LYS A 27 -2.87 -10.18 23.27
N LEU A 28 -2.31 -8.98 23.18
CA LEU A 28 -2.13 -8.27 21.89
C LEU A 28 -0.98 -8.85 21.06
N VAL A 29 -0.18 -9.73 21.64
CA VAL A 29 0.89 -10.48 20.95
C VAL A 29 0.69 -11.95 21.31
N GLY A 30 -0.02 -12.68 20.49
CA GLY A 30 -0.43 -14.05 20.76
C GLY A 30 -0.29 -14.97 19.55
N ILE A 31 -1.23 -15.87 19.42
CA ILE A 31 -1.23 -16.97 18.42
C ILE A 31 -2.10 -16.70 17.19
N GLY A 32 -2.77 -15.55 17.11
CA GLY A 32 -3.62 -15.21 15.97
C GLY A 32 -4.74 -14.23 16.30
N TRP A 33 -5.40 -13.74 15.24
CA TRP A 33 -6.48 -12.77 15.32
C TRP A 33 -7.85 -13.46 15.26
N PHE A 34 -8.51 -13.64 16.43
CA PHE A 34 -9.83 -14.26 16.57
C PHE A 34 -10.75 -13.42 17.48
N PRO A 35 -11.21 -12.24 17.05
CA PRO A 35 -11.96 -11.31 17.90
C PRO A 35 -13.22 -11.90 18.51
N ARG A 36 -13.91 -12.80 17.80
CA ARG A 36 -15.11 -13.49 18.28
C ARG A 36 -14.84 -14.43 19.47
N ARG A 37 -13.58 -14.85 19.63
CA ARG A 37 -13.12 -15.69 20.74
C ARG A 37 -12.41 -14.88 21.82
N GLY A 38 -12.38 -13.54 21.69
CA GLY A 38 -11.67 -12.67 22.61
C GLY A 38 -10.14 -12.71 22.50
N ILE A 39 -9.61 -13.19 21.34
CA ILE A 39 -8.18 -13.25 21.07
C ILE A 39 -7.85 -12.15 20.07
N PHE A 40 -7.04 -11.17 20.50
CA PHE A 40 -6.74 -9.94 19.75
C PHE A 40 -5.24 -9.82 19.45
N ASP A 41 -4.67 -10.77 18.71
CA ASP A 41 -3.25 -10.68 18.30
C ASP A 41 -3.07 -9.65 17.17
N VAL A 42 -2.80 -8.41 17.55
CA VAL A 42 -2.57 -7.30 16.65
C VAL A 42 -1.31 -7.51 15.80
N ALA A 43 -0.30 -8.20 16.36
CA ALA A 43 0.94 -8.48 15.64
C ALA A 43 0.70 -9.34 14.39
N THR A 44 -0.28 -10.24 14.41
CA THR A 44 -0.67 -11.05 13.25
C THR A 44 -1.15 -10.17 12.09
N ILE A 45 -2.09 -9.25 12.34
CA ILE A 45 -2.64 -8.40 11.28
C ILE A 45 -1.66 -7.31 10.82
N VAL A 46 -0.78 -6.84 11.70
CA VAL A 46 0.33 -5.94 11.33
C VAL A 46 1.35 -6.68 10.44
N ALA A 47 1.74 -7.91 10.81
CA ALA A 47 2.65 -8.71 10.00
C ALA A 47 2.09 -8.97 8.60
N GLY A 48 0.81 -9.38 8.49
CA GLY A 48 0.14 -9.54 7.20
C GLY A 48 0.11 -8.25 6.37
N THR A 49 -0.15 -7.09 7.01
CA THR A 49 -0.10 -5.79 6.34
C THR A 49 1.30 -5.50 5.78
N LEU A 50 2.35 -5.77 6.55
CA LEU A 50 3.73 -5.55 6.12
C LEU A 50 4.13 -6.50 4.97
N ILE A 51 3.79 -7.78 5.05
CA ILE A 51 4.10 -8.76 4.00
C ILE A 51 3.43 -8.36 2.69
N VAL A 52 2.12 -8.10 2.70
CA VAL A 52 1.38 -7.68 1.51
C VAL A 52 1.94 -6.39 0.94
N THR A 53 2.24 -5.40 1.79
CA THR A 53 2.80 -4.11 1.36
C THR A 53 4.20 -4.26 0.76
N LEU A 54 5.06 -5.09 1.36
CA LEU A 54 6.41 -5.35 0.83
C LEU A 54 6.35 -6.00 -0.56
N ILE A 55 5.49 -7.00 -0.75
CA ILE A 55 5.30 -7.65 -2.05
C ILE A 55 4.74 -6.65 -3.06
N ALA A 56 3.75 -5.86 -2.67
CA ALA A 56 3.16 -4.84 -3.53
C ALA A 56 4.21 -3.81 -3.98
N MET A 57 5.03 -3.31 -3.07
CA MET A 57 6.05 -2.32 -3.39
C MET A 57 7.26 -2.92 -4.11
N ALA A 58 7.60 -4.19 -3.87
CA ALA A 58 8.63 -4.89 -4.64
C ALA A 58 8.26 -5.00 -6.14
N LEU A 59 6.97 -5.02 -6.47
CA LEU A 59 6.47 -4.98 -7.85
C LEU A 59 6.28 -3.54 -8.32
N ALA A 60 5.55 -2.72 -7.56
CA ALA A 60 5.10 -1.39 -7.98
C ALA A 60 6.25 -0.39 -8.12
N ALA A 61 7.26 -0.43 -7.23
CA ALA A 61 8.34 0.52 -7.27
C ALA A 61 9.20 0.37 -8.54
N PRO A 62 9.77 -0.79 -8.88
CA PRO A 62 10.61 -0.91 -10.07
C PRO A 62 9.82 -0.70 -11.37
N VAL A 63 8.62 -1.28 -11.49
CA VAL A 63 7.81 -1.16 -12.71
C VAL A 63 7.29 0.27 -12.87
N GLY A 64 6.79 0.87 -11.80
CA GLY A 64 6.28 2.26 -11.82
C GLY A 64 7.39 3.27 -12.09
N LEU A 65 8.58 3.11 -11.49
CA LEU A 65 9.72 3.99 -11.78
C LEU A 65 10.24 3.82 -13.21
N ALA A 66 10.31 2.59 -13.73
CA ALA A 66 10.68 2.35 -15.12
C ALA A 66 9.69 3.03 -16.09
N ALA A 67 8.38 2.91 -15.81
CA ALA A 67 7.35 3.60 -16.58
C ALA A 67 7.48 5.13 -16.46
N ALA A 68 7.76 5.67 -15.27
CA ALA A 68 7.98 7.10 -15.06
C ALA A 68 9.18 7.63 -15.87
N ILE A 69 10.33 6.93 -15.84
CA ILE A 69 11.51 7.28 -16.61
C ILE A 69 11.19 7.25 -18.11
N TYR A 70 10.52 6.21 -18.58
CA TYR A 70 10.10 6.11 -19.97
C TYR A 70 9.21 7.29 -20.39
N LEU A 71 8.20 7.59 -19.60
CA LEU A 71 7.26 8.67 -19.88
C LEU A 71 7.90 10.06 -19.77
N ALA A 72 8.83 10.26 -18.85
CA ALA A 72 9.49 11.55 -18.66
C ALA A 72 10.52 11.84 -19.76
N GLU A 73 11.34 10.84 -20.14
CA GLU A 73 12.53 11.06 -20.94
C GLU A 73 12.45 10.50 -22.38
N TYR A 74 11.66 9.46 -22.62
CA TYR A 74 11.63 8.75 -23.91
C TYR A 74 10.34 8.92 -24.70
N ALA A 75 9.20 9.02 -24.00
CA ALA A 75 7.89 9.02 -24.64
C ALA A 75 7.67 10.26 -25.53
N THR A 76 7.23 10.03 -26.76
CA THR A 76 6.76 11.12 -27.62
C THR A 76 5.47 11.72 -27.06
N PRO A 77 5.13 12.97 -27.44
CA PRO A 77 3.86 13.58 -27.03
C PRO A 77 2.63 12.73 -27.40
N ARG A 78 2.70 11.98 -28.51
CA ARG A 78 1.64 11.08 -28.94
C ARG A 78 1.52 9.86 -28.03
N THR A 79 2.65 9.21 -27.75
CA THR A 79 2.73 8.04 -26.85
C THR A 79 2.22 8.41 -25.44
N ARG A 80 2.66 9.54 -24.91
CA ARG A 80 2.22 10.03 -23.60
C ARG A 80 0.72 10.28 -23.53
N ARG A 81 0.14 10.86 -24.60
CA ARG A 81 -1.30 11.13 -24.72
C ARG A 81 -2.14 9.84 -24.68
N VAL A 82 -1.57 8.70 -25.03
CA VAL A 82 -2.24 7.39 -24.96
C VAL A 82 -1.94 6.67 -23.64
N VAL A 83 -0.68 6.60 -23.24
CA VAL A 83 -0.25 5.81 -22.07
C VAL A 83 -0.75 6.41 -20.76
N LYS A 84 -0.79 7.75 -20.62
CA LYS A 84 -1.24 8.40 -19.38
C LYS A 84 -2.71 8.09 -19.06
N PRO A 85 -3.68 8.23 -20.01
CA PRO A 85 -5.05 7.78 -19.78
C PRO A 85 -5.18 6.27 -19.50
N VAL A 86 -4.36 5.42 -20.12
CA VAL A 86 -4.36 3.97 -19.82
C VAL A 86 -3.97 3.72 -18.37
N LEU A 87 -2.95 4.39 -17.86
CA LEU A 87 -2.57 4.30 -16.44
C LEU A 87 -3.68 4.83 -15.51
N GLU A 88 -4.35 5.91 -15.91
CA GLU A 88 -5.48 6.47 -15.15
C GLU A 88 -6.68 5.50 -15.11
N VAL A 89 -6.99 4.84 -16.22
CA VAL A 89 -8.04 3.80 -16.29
C VAL A 89 -7.66 2.61 -15.39
N LEU A 90 -6.39 2.16 -15.42
CA LEU A 90 -5.91 1.09 -14.54
C LEU A 90 -6.05 1.46 -13.05
N ALA A 91 -5.75 2.72 -12.70
CA ALA A 91 -5.94 3.23 -11.34
C ALA A 91 -7.43 3.30 -10.92
N GLY A 92 -8.35 3.39 -11.88
CA GLY A 92 -9.80 3.43 -11.69
C GLY A 92 -10.48 2.06 -11.59
N ILE A 93 -9.76 0.95 -11.80
CA ILE A 93 -10.34 -0.39 -11.66
C ILE A 93 -10.80 -0.61 -10.20
N PRO A 94 -12.05 -1.05 -9.96
CA PRO A 94 -12.50 -1.37 -8.62
C PRO A 94 -11.60 -2.42 -7.95
N SER A 95 -11.11 -2.12 -6.76
CA SER A 95 -10.15 -3.00 -6.07
C SER A 95 -10.70 -4.41 -5.80
N VAL A 96 -12.01 -4.54 -5.63
CA VAL A 96 -12.66 -5.85 -5.48
C VAL A 96 -12.49 -6.74 -6.71
N VAL A 97 -12.51 -6.15 -7.92
CA VAL A 97 -12.28 -6.88 -9.17
C VAL A 97 -10.85 -7.40 -9.24
N LEU A 98 -9.88 -6.57 -8.83
CA LEU A 98 -8.48 -7.00 -8.77
C LEU A 98 -8.23 -8.04 -7.66
N GLY A 99 -8.97 -7.99 -6.57
CA GLY A 99 -8.94 -9.04 -5.55
C GLY A 99 -9.42 -10.38 -6.11
N PHE A 100 -10.52 -10.37 -6.84
CA PHE A 100 -11.03 -11.56 -7.51
C PHE A 100 -10.09 -12.05 -8.61
N PHE A 101 -9.51 -11.15 -9.40
CA PHE A 101 -8.48 -11.48 -10.38
C PHE A 101 -7.23 -12.10 -9.73
N ALA A 102 -6.80 -11.58 -8.58
CA ALA A 102 -5.68 -12.15 -7.84
C ALA A 102 -5.96 -13.59 -7.40
N LEU A 103 -7.15 -13.84 -6.90
CA LEU A 103 -7.57 -15.19 -6.48
C LEU A 103 -7.70 -16.17 -7.66
N THR A 104 -8.36 -15.74 -8.75
CA THR A 104 -8.76 -16.65 -9.84
C THR A 104 -7.74 -16.76 -10.96
N VAL A 105 -6.85 -15.79 -11.12
CA VAL A 105 -5.84 -15.76 -12.17
C VAL A 105 -4.43 -15.75 -11.61
N ILE A 106 -4.08 -14.83 -10.70
CA ILE A 106 -2.70 -14.71 -10.20
C ILE A 106 -2.32 -15.96 -9.41
N THR A 107 -3.15 -16.44 -8.50
CA THR A 107 -2.86 -17.65 -7.71
C THR A 107 -2.64 -18.86 -8.62
N PRO A 108 -3.54 -19.27 -9.52
CA PRO A 108 -3.34 -20.49 -10.32
C PRO A 108 -2.32 -20.34 -11.45
N SER A 109 -2.16 -19.14 -12.04
CA SER A 109 -1.33 -18.97 -13.24
C SER A 109 0.07 -18.41 -12.94
N VAL A 110 0.27 -17.74 -11.80
CA VAL A 110 1.56 -17.13 -11.44
C VAL A 110 2.16 -17.83 -10.21
N ILE A 111 1.38 -17.97 -9.14
CA ILE A 111 1.92 -18.51 -7.87
C ILE A 111 2.12 -20.04 -7.96
N LYS A 112 1.09 -20.78 -8.36
CA LYS A 112 1.15 -22.26 -8.45
C LYS A 112 2.27 -22.82 -9.33
N PRO A 113 2.60 -22.25 -10.49
CA PRO A 113 3.71 -22.75 -11.32
C PRO A 113 5.10 -22.54 -10.70
N ILE A 114 5.23 -21.56 -9.77
CA ILE A 114 6.52 -21.19 -9.16
C ILE A 114 6.70 -21.91 -7.82
N PHE A 115 5.61 -22.07 -7.05
CA PHE A 115 5.62 -22.66 -5.71
C PHE A 115 4.75 -23.91 -5.67
N ALA A 116 5.32 -24.97 -5.06
CA ALA A 116 4.67 -26.26 -4.95
C ALA A 116 3.52 -26.22 -4.02
N GLU A 117 2.38 -26.10 -3.99
CA GLU A 117 1.26 -26.14 -3.04
C GLU A 117 0.95 -24.82 -2.30
N PRO A 118 0.74 -23.70 -3.02
CA PRO A 118 0.22 -22.49 -2.36
C PRO A 118 -1.26 -22.70 -1.97
N ASN A 119 -1.66 -22.12 -0.86
CA ASN A 119 -3.06 -22.05 -0.50
C ASN A 119 -3.86 -21.26 -1.56
N ALA A 120 -5.15 -21.58 -1.71
CA ALA A 120 -6.03 -20.87 -2.64
C ALA A 120 -6.09 -19.37 -2.31
N PHE A 121 -6.22 -19.04 -1.02
CA PHE A 121 -6.07 -17.70 -0.49
C PHE A 121 -4.64 -17.55 0.01
N ASN A 122 -3.93 -16.52 -0.44
CA ASN A 122 -2.56 -16.29 -0.02
C ASN A 122 -2.19 -14.79 -0.10
N MET A 123 -1.27 -14.38 0.78
CA MET A 123 -0.80 -13.00 0.85
C MET A 123 0.04 -12.59 -0.38
N ALA A 124 0.68 -13.56 -1.06
CA ALA A 124 1.50 -13.28 -2.23
C ALA A 124 0.65 -12.79 -3.41
N ALA A 125 -0.44 -13.48 -3.73
CA ALA A 125 -1.36 -13.06 -4.80
C ALA A 125 -2.02 -11.72 -4.46
N ALA A 126 -2.43 -11.52 -3.20
CA ALA A 126 -2.96 -10.25 -2.74
C ALA A 126 -1.94 -9.11 -2.91
N GLY A 127 -0.68 -9.34 -2.51
CA GLY A 127 0.41 -8.37 -2.65
C GLY A 127 0.68 -8.01 -4.10
N ILE A 128 0.69 -8.98 -5.02
CA ILE A 128 0.82 -8.74 -6.47
C ILE A 128 -0.37 -7.90 -6.97
N GLY A 129 -1.61 -8.23 -6.57
CA GLY A 129 -2.81 -7.48 -6.95
C GLY A 129 -2.74 -6.02 -6.49
N VAL A 130 -2.35 -5.77 -5.23
CA VAL A 130 -2.13 -4.42 -4.69
C VAL A 130 -0.98 -3.71 -5.42
N GLY A 131 0.07 -4.45 -5.77
CA GLY A 131 1.20 -3.94 -6.54
C GLY A 131 0.77 -3.43 -7.91
N ILE A 132 -0.01 -4.20 -8.66
CA ILE A 132 -0.56 -3.80 -9.96
C ILE A 132 -1.35 -2.49 -9.85
N LEU A 133 -2.18 -2.36 -8.81
CA LEU A 133 -2.97 -1.16 -8.54
C LEU A 133 -2.11 0.07 -8.18
N SER A 134 -0.93 -0.18 -7.62
CA SER A 134 -0.01 0.89 -7.18
C SER A 134 0.93 1.37 -8.29
N ILE A 135 1.15 0.58 -9.37
CA ILE A 135 2.03 0.96 -10.50
C ILE A 135 1.64 2.31 -11.11
N PRO A 136 0.36 2.58 -11.46
CA PRO A 136 -0.03 3.85 -12.07
C PRO A 136 0.27 5.05 -11.18
N LEU A 137 0.08 4.91 -9.87
CA LEU A 137 0.34 5.98 -8.91
C LEU A 137 1.81 6.32 -8.84
N VAL A 138 2.69 5.30 -8.70
CA VAL A 138 4.14 5.49 -8.70
C VAL A 138 4.59 6.11 -10.03
N ALA A 139 4.11 5.59 -11.17
CA ALA A 139 4.47 6.05 -12.49
C ALA A 139 4.10 7.52 -12.70
N SER A 140 2.87 7.91 -12.38
CA SER A 140 2.38 9.28 -12.61
C SER A 140 3.09 10.29 -11.73
N VAL A 141 3.17 10.05 -10.42
CA VAL A 141 3.77 11.01 -9.48
C VAL A 141 5.28 11.14 -9.69
N ALA A 142 5.98 10.03 -9.97
CA ALA A 142 7.41 10.07 -10.26
C ALA A 142 7.69 10.72 -11.62
N GLU A 143 6.85 10.49 -12.66
CA GLU A 143 6.93 11.19 -13.93
C GLU A 143 6.83 12.70 -13.75
N ASP A 144 5.82 13.17 -13.00
CA ASP A 144 5.62 14.60 -12.77
C ASP A 144 6.82 15.21 -12.02
N ALA A 145 7.39 14.50 -11.05
CA ALA A 145 8.59 14.91 -10.34
C ALA A 145 9.82 15.03 -11.28
N MET A 146 10.02 14.07 -12.18
CA MET A 146 11.12 14.10 -13.15
C MET A 146 10.94 15.24 -14.15
N LYS A 147 9.71 15.52 -14.58
CA LYS A 147 9.44 16.64 -15.51
C LYS A 147 9.68 18.02 -14.89
N ALA A 148 9.50 18.14 -13.57
CA ALA A 148 9.76 19.37 -12.86
C ALA A 148 11.26 19.75 -12.81
N VAL A 149 12.17 18.84 -13.17
CA VAL A 149 13.61 19.12 -13.27
C VAL A 149 13.88 20.11 -14.41
N PRO A 150 14.67 21.19 -14.19
CA PRO A 150 14.94 22.19 -15.20
C PRO A 150 15.56 21.62 -16.49
N GLN A 151 15.09 22.11 -17.64
CA GLN A 151 15.56 21.65 -18.95
C GLN A 151 17.05 21.92 -19.17
N ALA A 152 17.57 23.01 -18.59
CA ALA A 152 18.99 23.38 -18.66
C ALA A 152 19.94 22.27 -18.17
N LEU A 153 19.53 21.49 -17.15
CA LEU A 153 20.32 20.35 -16.66
C LEU A 153 20.42 19.22 -17.71
N ARG A 154 19.35 18.99 -18.46
CA ARG A 154 19.33 18.02 -19.55
C ARG A 154 20.23 18.48 -20.72
N GLU A 155 20.08 19.74 -21.10
CA GLU A 155 20.84 20.35 -22.18
C GLU A 155 22.33 20.36 -21.87
N ALA A 156 22.73 20.72 -20.65
CA ALA A 156 24.12 20.66 -20.21
C ALA A 156 24.68 19.23 -20.28
N SER A 157 23.91 18.23 -19.84
CA SER A 157 24.30 16.82 -19.92
C SER A 157 24.49 16.35 -21.38
N TYR A 158 23.56 16.74 -22.27
CA TYR A 158 23.67 16.41 -23.69
C TYR A 158 24.83 17.14 -24.38
N GLY A 159 25.09 18.40 -23.97
CA GLY A 159 26.24 19.17 -24.44
C GLY A 159 27.60 18.53 -24.12
N LEU A 160 27.67 17.75 -23.03
CA LEU A 160 28.83 16.92 -22.65
C LEU A 160 28.84 15.54 -23.35
N GLY A 161 27.92 15.28 -24.29
CA GLY A 161 27.86 14.03 -25.05
C GLY A 161 27.20 12.87 -24.32
N ALA A 162 26.48 13.11 -23.20
CA ALA A 162 25.82 12.05 -22.46
C ALA A 162 24.64 11.44 -23.25
N ARG A 163 24.51 10.12 -23.16
CA ARG A 163 23.34 9.40 -23.72
C ARG A 163 22.09 9.69 -22.93
N ARG A 164 20.89 9.55 -23.53
CA ARG A 164 19.59 9.76 -22.85
C ARG A 164 19.47 8.97 -21.54
N ILE A 165 19.84 7.68 -21.54
CA ILE A 165 19.79 6.85 -20.33
C ILE A 165 20.73 7.37 -19.25
N THR A 166 21.91 7.85 -19.60
CA THR A 166 22.87 8.42 -18.65
C THR A 166 22.31 9.71 -18.04
N THR A 167 21.75 10.60 -18.86
CA THR A 167 21.08 11.82 -18.41
C THR A 167 19.89 11.49 -17.50
N ALA A 168 19.03 10.54 -17.89
CA ALA A 168 17.88 10.11 -17.08
C ALA A 168 18.30 9.60 -15.69
N LEU A 169 19.28 8.68 -15.64
CA LEU A 169 19.64 7.99 -14.39
C LEU A 169 20.65 8.77 -13.53
N ARG A 170 21.54 9.57 -14.12
CA ARG A 170 22.61 10.27 -13.40
C ARG A 170 22.37 11.75 -13.18
N VAL A 171 21.42 12.34 -13.89
CA VAL A 171 21.11 13.77 -13.78
C VAL A 171 19.66 13.96 -13.33
N VAL A 172 18.68 13.47 -14.12
CA VAL A 172 17.26 13.75 -13.86
C VAL A 172 16.75 13.00 -12.64
N ALA A 173 16.98 11.69 -12.51
CA ALA A 173 16.49 10.91 -11.39
C ALA A 173 17.08 11.37 -10.04
N PRO A 174 18.39 11.64 -9.89
CA PRO A 174 18.94 12.24 -8.68
C PRO A 174 18.38 13.63 -8.39
N ALA A 175 18.19 14.47 -9.41
CA ALA A 175 17.60 15.80 -9.25
C ALA A 175 16.11 15.72 -8.81
N ALA A 176 15.38 14.70 -9.25
CA ALA A 176 13.99 14.43 -8.88
C ALA A 176 13.81 13.55 -7.63
N ILE A 177 14.89 13.19 -6.93
CA ILE A 177 14.87 12.17 -5.86
C ILE A 177 13.82 12.48 -4.77
N SER A 178 13.63 13.73 -4.40
CA SER A 178 12.65 14.14 -3.41
C SER A 178 11.22 13.81 -3.85
N GLY A 179 10.89 14.04 -5.12
CA GLY A 179 9.58 13.72 -5.68
C GLY A 179 9.39 12.22 -5.92
N ILE A 180 10.45 11.50 -6.32
CA ILE A 180 10.42 10.04 -6.47
C ILE A 180 10.15 9.37 -5.11
N VAL A 181 10.84 9.80 -4.07
CA VAL A 181 10.61 9.27 -2.71
C VAL A 181 9.20 9.61 -2.22
N ALA A 182 8.70 10.81 -2.49
CA ALA A 182 7.31 11.15 -2.19
C ALA A 182 6.31 10.23 -2.90
N ALA A 183 6.53 9.90 -4.17
CA ALA A 183 5.72 8.95 -4.93
C ALA A 183 5.70 7.56 -4.28
N LEU A 184 6.86 7.05 -3.88
CA LEU A 184 6.99 5.74 -3.23
C LEU A 184 6.29 5.71 -1.86
N ILE A 185 6.44 6.77 -1.06
CA ILE A 185 5.78 6.87 0.25
C ILE A 185 4.26 6.93 0.10
N LEU A 186 3.76 7.72 -0.85
CA LEU A 186 2.34 7.80 -1.14
C LEU A 186 1.77 6.44 -1.59
N ALA A 187 2.49 5.73 -2.47
CA ALA A 187 2.10 4.40 -2.91
C ALA A 187 2.14 3.37 -1.77
N THR A 188 3.16 3.43 -0.89
CA THR A 188 3.26 2.57 0.29
C THR A 188 2.12 2.83 1.27
N SER A 189 1.79 4.09 1.56
CA SER A 189 0.67 4.46 2.43
C SER A 189 -0.66 3.94 1.87
N ARG A 190 -0.85 4.02 0.54
CA ARG A 190 -2.02 3.45 -0.13
C ARG A 190 -2.05 1.92 -0.04
N ALA A 191 -0.93 1.25 -0.25
CA ALA A 191 -0.83 -0.20 -0.16
C ALA A 191 -1.14 -0.73 1.25
N ILE A 192 -0.67 -0.05 2.29
CA ILE A 192 -0.99 -0.36 3.70
C ILE A 192 -2.50 -0.25 3.96
N GLY A 193 -3.16 0.75 3.35
CA GLY A 193 -4.60 0.99 3.48
C GLY A 193 -5.49 0.15 2.55
N GLU A 194 -4.92 -0.69 1.66
CA GLU A 194 -5.72 -1.46 0.73
C GLU A 194 -6.56 -2.52 1.45
N THR A 195 -7.82 -2.56 1.09
CA THR A 195 -8.81 -3.32 1.84
C THR A 195 -9.38 -4.49 1.05
N MET A 196 -9.99 -4.18 -0.11
CA MET A 196 -10.81 -5.16 -0.82
C MET A 196 -9.99 -6.19 -1.58
N VAL A 197 -8.85 -5.80 -2.18
CA VAL A 197 -7.94 -6.76 -2.82
C VAL A 197 -7.50 -7.80 -1.80
N VAL A 198 -7.10 -7.37 -0.62
CA VAL A 198 -6.60 -8.26 0.42
C VAL A 198 -7.71 -9.11 1.04
N ALA A 199 -8.87 -8.51 1.36
CA ALA A 199 -10.00 -9.25 1.93
C ALA A 199 -10.46 -10.40 1.02
N VAL A 200 -10.38 -10.21 -0.31
CA VAL A 200 -10.80 -11.22 -1.29
C VAL A 200 -9.69 -12.23 -1.58
N ALA A 201 -8.43 -11.80 -1.73
CA ALA A 201 -7.36 -12.66 -2.23
C ALA A 201 -6.50 -13.32 -1.13
N ALA A 202 -6.29 -12.63 0.01
CA ALA A 202 -5.49 -13.20 1.10
C ALA A 202 -6.31 -14.01 2.11
N GLY A 203 -7.64 -13.86 2.11
CA GLY A 203 -8.51 -14.54 3.06
C GLY A 203 -8.59 -13.83 4.41
N ALA A 204 -9.15 -14.53 5.39
CA ALA A 204 -9.33 -14.01 6.75
C ALA A 204 -8.02 -14.15 7.56
N PRO A 205 -7.70 -13.16 8.40
CA PRO A 205 -6.62 -13.33 9.37
C PRO A 205 -6.96 -14.46 10.35
N GLN A 206 -6.06 -15.38 10.52
CA GLN A 206 -6.20 -16.54 11.38
C GLN A 206 -4.99 -16.67 12.32
N ALA A 207 -4.27 -17.77 12.22
CA ALA A 207 -3.02 -17.96 12.93
C ALA A 207 -1.93 -17.03 12.39
N ARG A 208 -0.96 -16.73 13.23
CA ARG A 208 0.19 -15.93 12.82
C ARG A 208 1.08 -16.74 11.89
N THR A 209 1.22 -16.28 10.66
CA THR A 209 2.16 -16.83 9.68
C THR A 209 3.02 -15.70 9.10
N LEU A 210 4.26 -16.03 8.75
CA LEU A 210 5.14 -15.16 7.97
C LEU A 210 5.33 -15.70 6.54
N ASP A 211 4.71 -16.82 6.22
CA ASP A 211 4.75 -17.40 4.88
C ASP A 211 3.77 -16.64 3.97
N PRO A 212 4.26 -15.99 2.90
CA PRO A 212 3.41 -15.29 1.94
C PRO A 212 2.43 -16.21 1.19
N LEU A 213 2.68 -17.51 1.17
CA LEU A 213 1.84 -18.49 0.47
C LEU A 213 0.64 -18.95 1.32
N ASP A 214 0.65 -18.60 2.59
CA ASP A 214 -0.45 -18.88 3.50
C ASP A 214 -1.54 -17.80 3.44
N PRO A 215 -2.77 -18.15 3.86
CA PRO A 215 -3.80 -17.17 4.13
C PRO A 215 -3.39 -16.24 5.25
N GLY A 216 -3.59 -14.94 5.05
CA GLY A 216 -3.27 -13.95 6.06
C GLY A 216 -4.04 -12.65 5.85
N GLY A 217 -4.54 -12.06 6.94
CA GLY A 217 -5.27 -10.81 6.85
C GLY A 217 -4.41 -9.61 7.19
N THR A 218 -4.75 -8.49 6.56
CA THR A 218 -4.23 -7.17 6.93
C THR A 218 -5.12 -6.52 7.99
N MET A 219 -4.65 -5.41 8.55
CA MET A 219 -5.44 -4.59 9.48
C MET A 219 -6.77 -4.16 8.86
N THR A 220 -6.76 -3.72 7.60
CA THR A 220 -7.94 -3.28 6.86
C THR A 220 -8.91 -4.43 6.55
N SER A 221 -8.41 -5.59 6.11
CA SER A 221 -9.26 -6.76 5.86
C SER A 221 -9.86 -7.30 7.15
N ALA A 222 -9.13 -7.29 8.26
CA ALA A 222 -9.64 -7.67 9.57
C ALA A 222 -10.80 -6.78 10.00
N MET A 223 -10.70 -5.46 9.78
CA MET A 223 -11.79 -4.52 10.07
C MET A 223 -13.03 -4.80 9.23
N VAL A 224 -12.88 -5.00 7.91
CA VAL A 224 -14.02 -5.25 7.00
C VAL A 224 -14.71 -6.57 7.34
N LEU A 225 -13.94 -7.64 7.51
CA LEU A 225 -14.53 -8.95 7.85
C LEU A 225 -15.25 -8.95 9.18
N LEU A 226 -14.80 -8.13 10.14
CA LEU A 226 -15.46 -7.98 11.41
C LEU A 226 -16.70 -7.08 11.30
N ALA A 227 -16.63 -5.99 10.53
CA ALA A 227 -17.75 -5.07 10.32
C ALA A 227 -18.87 -5.68 9.46
N SER A 228 -18.52 -6.51 8.46
CA SER A 228 -19.48 -7.21 7.59
C SER A 228 -19.99 -8.55 8.15
N GLY A 229 -19.40 -9.02 9.23
CA GLY A 229 -19.79 -10.28 9.89
C GLY A 229 -21.05 -10.12 10.74
N SER A 230 -21.79 -11.23 10.89
CA SER A 230 -23.10 -11.36 11.54
C SER A 230 -23.31 -10.57 12.85
N ASP A 231 -24.56 -10.42 13.23
CA ASP A 231 -25.18 -9.68 14.35
C ASP A 231 -24.57 -9.85 15.77
N GLN A 232 -23.57 -10.71 15.93
CA GLN A 232 -22.87 -10.90 17.22
C GLN A 232 -21.80 -9.82 17.53
N VAL A 233 -21.52 -8.93 16.58
CA VAL A 233 -20.54 -7.85 16.75
C VAL A 233 -21.30 -6.53 16.84
N THR A 234 -22.04 -6.35 17.93
CA THR A 234 -22.82 -5.14 18.17
C THR A 234 -22.37 -4.41 19.43
N GLY A 235 -22.42 -3.10 19.36
CA GLY A 235 -22.43 -2.17 20.49
C GLY A 235 -21.22 -2.26 21.43
N ASP A 236 -21.39 -2.92 22.56
CA ASP A 236 -20.44 -2.86 23.69
C ASP A 236 -19.47 -4.06 23.75
N SER A 237 -19.42 -4.89 22.70
CA SER A 237 -18.52 -6.04 22.65
C SER A 237 -17.06 -5.61 22.41
N SER A 238 -16.10 -6.29 23.08
CA SER A 238 -14.66 -6.04 22.85
C SER A 238 -14.26 -6.27 21.38
N ALA A 239 -14.97 -7.17 20.67
CA ALA A 239 -14.78 -7.39 19.24
C ALA A 239 -15.12 -6.13 18.42
N PHE A 240 -16.26 -5.47 18.71
CA PHE A 240 -16.62 -4.22 18.05
C PHE A 240 -15.63 -3.08 18.38
N GLN A 241 -15.25 -2.96 19.65
CA GLN A 241 -14.29 -1.95 20.10
C GLN A 241 -12.91 -2.14 19.43
N SER A 242 -12.51 -3.39 19.13
CA SER A 242 -11.26 -3.68 18.42
C SER A 242 -11.18 -3.08 17.03
N LEU A 243 -12.32 -2.85 16.33
CA LEU A 243 -12.37 -2.16 15.03
C LEU A 243 -11.78 -0.76 15.13
N PHE A 244 -12.22 -0.01 16.15
CA PHE A 244 -11.77 1.37 16.36
C PHE A 244 -10.30 1.42 16.76
N PHE A 245 -9.87 0.45 17.59
CA PHE A 245 -8.47 0.35 17.97
C PHE A 245 -7.56 0.03 16.78
N VAL A 246 -7.92 -0.95 15.94
CA VAL A 246 -7.16 -1.30 14.73
C VAL A 246 -7.16 -0.13 13.74
N GLY A 247 -8.30 0.56 13.58
CA GLY A 247 -8.40 1.75 12.73
C GLY A 247 -7.52 2.91 13.23
N LEU A 248 -7.50 3.14 14.54
CA LEU A 248 -6.62 4.15 15.15
C LEU A 248 -5.14 3.78 14.97
N LEU A 249 -4.78 2.51 15.18
CA LEU A 249 -3.42 2.02 14.98
C LEU A 249 -2.97 2.17 13.54
N LEU A 250 -3.83 1.81 12.57
CA LEU A 250 -3.57 2.00 11.15
C LEU A 250 -3.36 3.48 10.80
N PHE A 251 -4.21 4.35 11.35
CA PHE A 251 -4.07 5.80 11.18
C PHE A 251 -2.72 6.30 11.71
N VAL A 252 -2.32 5.89 12.91
CA VAL A 252 -1.03 6.28 13.51
C VAL A 252 0.14 5.78 12.66
N ILE A 253 0.11 4.55 12.17
CA ILE A 253 1.17 3.98 11.32
C ILE A 253 1.28 4.75 10.01
N THR A 254 0.17 4.98 9.30
CA THR A 254 0.17 5.70 8.02
C THR A 254 0.52 7.18 8.20
N PHE A 255 0.07 7.80 9.26
CA PHE A 255 0.41 9.18 9.61
C PHE A 255 1.90 9.34 9.92
N ALA A 256 2.46 8.45 10.74
CA ALA A 256 3.89 8.44 11.03
C ALA A 256 4.73 8.23 9.76
N LEU A 257 4.33 7.29 8.89
CA LEU A 257 5.00 7.04 7.61
C LEU A 257 5.00 8.30 6.73
N ASN A 258 3.86 9.00 6.63
CA ASN A 258 3.75 10.22 5.84
C ASN A 258 4.59 11.38 6.44
N LEU A 259 4.61 11.53 7.77
CA LEU A 259 5.46 12.54 8.43
C LEU A 259 6.95 12.25 8.24
N LEU A 260 7.37 11.00 8.38
CA LEU A 260 8.76 10.58 8.12
C LEU A 260 9.13 10.83 6.67
N GLY A 261 8.21 10.52 5.76
CA GLY A 261 8.36 10.78 4.34
C GLY A 261 8.53 12.26 4.03
N GLU A 262 7.68 13.10 4.58
CA GLU A 262 7.78 14.56 4.40
C GLU A 262 9.09 15.12 4.99
N ALA A 263 9.52 14.62 6.14
CA ALA A 263 10.79 15.00 6.74
C ALA A 263 11.98 14.62 5.86
N PHE A 264 11.95 13.42 5.25
CA PHE A 264 12.97 12.98 4.31
C PHE A 264 12.98 13.84 3.04
N VAL A 265 11.81 14.06 2.43
CA VAL A 265 11.65 14.91 1.24
C VAL A 265 12.18 16.31 1.49
N ARG A 266 11.89 16.91 2.64
CA ARG A 266 12.41 18.22 3.01
C ARG A 266 13.94 18.26 3.11
N ARG A 267 14.56 17.20 3.62
CA ARG A 267 16.04 17.09 3.69
C ARG A 267 16.68 16.82 2.32
N ALA A 268 16.03 16.01 1.51
CA ALA A 268 16.53 15.64 0.18
C ALA A 268 16.26 16.71 -0.90
N ARG A 269 15.46 17.73 -0.60
CA ARG A 269 15.10 18.77 -1.56
C ARG A 269 16.34 19.63 -1.91
N GLN A 270 16.89 19.38 -3.09
CA GLN A 270 17.91 20.23 -3.67
C GLN A 270 17.25 21.54 -4.14
N ARG A 271 17.81 22.67 -3.71
CA ARG A 271 17.39 23.98 -4.21
C ARG A 271 18.24 24.27 -5.44
N TYR A 272 17.62 24.26 -6.60
CA TYR A 272 18.21 24.72 -7.86
C TYR A 272 17.85 26.17 -8.10
#